data_64c7dd86f6825ff9ac33aad105b93745
#
_entry.id   64c7dd86f6825ff9ac33aad105b93745
#
_cell.length_a   1.000
_cell.length_b   1.000
_cell.length_c   1.000
_cell.angle_alpha   90.00
_cell.angle_beta   90.00
_cell.angle_gamma   90.00
#
_symmetry.space_group_name_H-M   'P 1'
#
loop_
_entity.id
_entity.type
_entity.pdbx_description
1 polymer ?
#
loop_
_entity_poly.entity_id
_entity_poly.type
_entity_poly.pdbx_seq_one_letter_code
_entity_poly.pdbx_strand_id
1 'polypeptide(L)'
;MSKQNITYNQIDFVVKAPRFRIVFSYMSDKGVAFVREYLLRLLKITPCKPAQIAQYLGFNQYETEVALADLEQHKWIIWQDDGLIALSAEGQRLFQDSQDSPHIPTLKECGGEYRMELLDSNFLKKNDCDKNRQQAIELVIEPKVLSESSEIARKKFQNRFRQLMEDDIINLDEKDISLYKIDAIEPKGSPDYFRFTQQFELLPETGEAKERHDVPAITHQENIQQAITAQLERFSHHDNLCELRKSMEKIGDDDTLKVLFGGTLDFNEFLKVYQKYEQNKGLYFLGQIYHQSKGNKKDANMLFDELEQVLNQQKKVLENKKLYWLAPSDIYWGKQRKIHDKIQNLIEKQKNGYDFRLYLPLPSERNHHEKQEWLNHFKDTSDKVLYGFCEGFLDGNTEILFLEDKFAVVCYHAKLSSYPVTLPIGFMTTDIKKVNNIIRLAKNYLNSALFPDRDEDEIRQKDFGLLKP
;
A
#
# COMPACT_ATOMS: atom_id res chain seq x y z
N MET A 1 -14.33 27.20 15.64
CA MET A 1 -13.25 26.34 15.14
C MET A 1 -13.88 25.02 14.75
N SER A 2 -13.88 24.65 13.47
CA SER A 2 -14.34 23.32 13.06
C SER A 2 -13.48 22.29 13.76
N LYS A 3 -14.07 21.40 14.54
CA LYS A 3 -13.34 20.28 15.13
C LYS A 3 -12.82 19.42 13.98
N GLN A 4 -11.56 19.09 13.99
CA GLN A 4 -10.92 18.27 12.98
C GLN A 4 -11.51 16.85 13.04
N ASN A 5 -11.78 16.22 11.90
CA ASN A 5 -12.24 14.83 11.84
C ASN A 5 -11.25 13.92 12.57
N ILE A 6 -11.76 12.84 13.16
CA ILE A 6 -10.96 11.88 13.92
C ILE A 6 -10.86 10.58 13.10
N THR A 7 -9.66 10.19 12.73
CA THR A 7 -9.42 8.88 12.10
C THR A 7 -9.58 7.78 13.14
N TYR A 8 -10.55 6.88 12.96
CA TYR A 8 -10.79 5.77 13.88
C TYR A 8 -10.30 4.43 13.35
N ASN A 9 -10.17 4.27 12.04
CA ASN A 9 -9.59 3.05 11.46
C ASN A 9 -8.81 3.34 10.18
N GLN A 10 -7.89 2.45 9.85
CA GLN A 10 -7.09 2.49 8.62
C GLN A 10 -6.89 1.06 8.14
N ILE A 11 -7.19 0.82 6.87
CA ILE A 11 -7.11 -0.50 6.27
C ILE A 11 -6.31 -0.41 4.98
N ASP A 12 -5.36 -1.31 4.80
CA ASP A 12 -4.65 -1.46 3.55
C ASP A 12 -5.45 -2.38 2.63
N PHE A 13 -5.63 -1.93 1.40
CA PHE A 13 -6.16 -2.72 0.30
C PHE A 13 -5.06 -2.99 -0.71
N VAL A 14 -5.16 -4.11 -1.40
CA VAL A 14 -4.25 -4.48 -2.48
C VAL A 14 -5.01 -4.93 -3.71
N VAL A 15 -4.52 -4.47 -4.87
CA VAL A 15 -4.99 -4.88 -6.20
C VAL A 15 -3.87 -5.64 -6.88
N LYS A 16 -4.18 -6.76 -7.52
CA LYS A 16 -3.19 -7.48 -8.35
C LYS A 16 -2.69 -6.59 -9.47
N ALA A 17 -1.37 -6.52 -9.60
CA ALA A 17 -0.67 -5.81 -10.66
C ALA A 17 0.28 -6.77 -11.39
N PRO A 18 -0.22 -7.57 -12.34
CA PRO A 18 0.60 -8.45 -13.14
C PRO A 18 1.71 -7.69 -13.85
N ARG A 19 2.84 -8.38 -14.02
CA ARG A 19 4.01 -7.87 -14.71
C ARG A 19 4.00 -8.37 -16.15
N PHE A 20 4.29 -7.47 -17.08
CA PHE A 20 4.38 -7.77 -18.50
C PHE A 20 5.74 -7.37 -19.02
N ARG A 21 6.39 -8.25 -19.78
CA ARG A 21 7.47 -7.86 -20.66
C ARG A 21 6.83 -7.35 -21.95
N ILE A 22 6.99 -6.06 -22.24
CA ILE A 22 6.49 -5.43 -23.45
C ILE A 22 7.66 -5.05 -24.31
N VAL A 23 7.68 -5.56 -25.56
CA VAL A 23 8.64 -5.18 -26.59
C VAL A 23 7.87 -4.39 -27.64
N PHE A 24 8.39 -3.24 -28.01
CA PHE A 24 7.74 -2.33 -28.92
C PHE A 24 8.74 -1.57 -29.79
N SER A 25 8.32 -1.20 -30.98
CA SER A 25 9.05 -0.34 -31.88
C SER A 25 8.45 1.06 -31.88
N TYR A 26 9.29 2.06 -31.88
CA TYR A 26 8.90 3.46 -31.87
C TYR A 26 9.69 4.26 -32.91
N MET A 27 9.07 5.32 -33.39
CA MET A 27 9.73 6.31 -34.25
C MET A 27 10.21 7.46 -33.39
N SER A 28 11.46 7.86 -33.57
CA SER A 28 12.01 9.08 -32.98
C SER A 28 12.50 9.99 -34.11
N ASP A 29 12.16 11.25 -34.02
CA ASP A 29 12.70 12.26 -34.91
C ASP A 29 14.08 12.69 -34.39
N LYS A 30 15.13 12.11 -34.95
CA LYS A 30 16.47 12.62 -34.72
C LYS A 30 16.72 13.84 -35.58
N GLY A 31 17.10 14.92 -34.94
CA GLY A 31 17.77 16.02 -35.62
C GLY A 31 19.02 15.49 -36.36
N VAL A 32 19.27 16.03 -37.50
CA VAL A 32 20.44 15.67 -38.32
C VAL A 32 21.71 16.20 -37.67
N ALA A 33 22.85 15.48 -37.81
CA ALA A 33 24.13 15.98 -37.32
C ALA A 33 24.39 17.41 -37.85
N PHE A 34 24.98 18.27 -37.02
CA PHE A 34 25.14 19.71 -37.24
C PHE A 34 25.55 20.07 -38.68
N VAL A 35 26.60 19.42 -39.23
CA VAL A 35 27.06 19.70 -40.60
C VAL A 35 26.01 19.34 -41.64
N ARG A 36 25.34 18.21 -41.51
CA ARG A 36 24.28 17.79 -42.42
C ARG A 36 23.09 18.73 -42.35
N GLU A 37 22.69 19.14 -41.12
CA GLU A 37 21.61 20.05 -40.90
C GLU A 37 21.83 21.38 -41.61
N TYR A 38 22.98 21.99 -41.41
CA TYR A 38 23.29 23.28 -42.03
C TYR A 38 23.38 23.21 -43.57
N LEU A 39 23.96 22.10 -44.11
CA LEU A 39 23.98 21.87 -45.54
C LEU A 39 22.59 21.72 -46.13
N LEU A 40 21.74 20.92 -45.52
CA LEU A 40 20.34 20.73 -45.97
C LEU A 40 19.54 22.05 -45.87
N ARG A 41 19.72 22.82 -44.81
CA ARG A 41 19.10 24.12 -44.63
C ARG A 41 19.57 25.13 -45.69
N LEU A 42 20.84 25.15 -45.98
CA LEU A 42 21.38 26.01 -47.04
C LEU A 42 20.81 25.65 -48.43
N LEU A 43 20.83 24.34 -48.76
CA LEU A 43 20.30 23.83 -50.02
C LEU A 43 18.77 23.95 -50.15
N LYS A 44 18.05 24.07 -49.02
CA LYS A 44 16.62 24.39 -49.01
C LYS A 44 16.34 25.82 -49.44
N ILE A 45 17.23 26.75 -49.06
CA ILE A 45 17.07 28.19 -49.44
C ILE A 45 17.41 28.37 -50.91
N THR A 46 18.49 27.79 -51.39
CA THR A 46 18.91 27.94 -52.80
C THR A 46 19.89 26.82 -53.22
N PRO A 47 19.79 26.35 -54.47
CA PRO A 47 20.85 25.48 -55.02
C PRO A 47 22.18 26.20 -55.05
N CYS A 48 23.26 25.47 -54.71
CA CYS A 48 24.63 26.03 -54.57
C CYS A 48 25.68 25.20 -55.29
N LYS A 49 26.75 25.85 -55.78
CA LYS A 49 27.95 25.17 -56.26
C LYS A 49 28.78 24.66 -55.07
N PRO A 50 29.57 23.57 -55.19
CA PRO A 50 30.45 23.10 -54.12
C PRO A 50 31.35 24.19 -53.53
N ALA A 51 31.92 25.04 -54.37
CA ALA A 51 32.77 26.16 -53.94
C ALA A 51 32.04 27.17 -53.07
N GLN A 52 30.74 27.45 -53.33
CA GLN A 52 29.91 28.33 -52.50
C GLN A 52 29.60 27.69 -51.15
N ILE A 53 29.35 26.39 -51.12
CA ILE A 53 29.14 25.62 -49.90
C ILE A 53 30.39 25.68 -49.02
N ALA A 54 31.58 25.40 -49.65
CA ALA A 54 32.86 25.46 -48.98
C ALA A 54 33.12 26.83 -48.34
N GLN A 55 32.87 27.90 -49.12
CA GLN A 55 33.04 29.26 -48.64
C GLN A 55 32.07 29.62 -47.50
N TYR A 56 30.83 29.18 -47.58
CA TYR A 56 29.77 29.49 -46.57
C TYR A 56 30.05 28.78 -45.23
N LEU A 57 30.48 27.51 -45.29
CA LEU A 57 30.72 26.69 -44.09
C LEU A 57 32.19 26.74 -43.59
N GLY A 58 33.10 27.36 -44.33
CA GLY A 58 34.51 27.41 -44.01
C GLY A 58 35.23 26.10 -44.22
N PHE A 59 34.76 25.22 -45.13
CA PHE A 59 35.33 23.92 -45.43
C PHE A 59 36.43 24.03 -46.44
N ASN A 60 37.42 23.15 -46.30
CA ASN A 60 38.36 22.87 -47.39
C ASN A 60 37.72 21.95 -48.44
N GLN A 61 38.44 21.72 -49.55
CA GLN A 61 37.92 20.92 -50.67
C GLN A 61 37.58 19.49 -50.24
N TYR A 62 38.47 18.83 -49.44
CA TYR A 62 38.23 17.48 -48.97
C TYR A 62 37.02 17.37 -48.03
N GLU A 63 36.88 18.28 -47.09
CA GLU A 63 35.73 18.32 -46.16
C GLU A 63 34.40 18.53 -46.90
N THR A 64 34.45 19.36 -47.96
CA THR A 64 33.26 19.61 -48.82
C THR A 64 32.86 18.36 -49.58
N GLU A 65 33.84 17.67 -50.18
CA GLU A 65 33.61 16.43 -50.93
C GLU A 65 33.05 15.32 -50.04
N VAL A 66 33.61 15.15 -48.84
CA VAL A 66 33.13 14.16 -47.85
C VAL A 66 31.71 14.47 -47.41
N ALA A 67 31.42 15.72 -47.09
CA ALA A 67 30.08 16.13 -46.63
C ALA A 67 29.02 15.98 -47.74
N LEU A 68 29.36 16.29 -48.98
CA LEU A 68 28.47 16.12 -50.14
C LEU A 68 28.28 14.63 -50.47
N ALA A 69 29.32 13.82 -50.47
CA ALA A 69 29.23 12.39 -50.71
C ALA A 69 28.30 11.71 -49.68
N ASP A 70 28.35 12.15 -48.43
CA ASP A 70 27.48 11.65 -47.36
C ASP A 70 26.01 11.97 -47.63
N LEU A 71 25.67 13.20 -48.05
CA LEU A 71 24.29 13.58 -48.41
C LEU A 71 23.81 12.87 -49.69
N GLU A 72 24.69 12.64 -50.65
CA GLU A 72 24.41 11.91 -51.88
C GLU A 72 24.15 10.40 -51.57
N GLN A 73 24.97 9.78 -50.72
CA GLN A 73 24.72 8.42 -50.25
C GLN A 73 23.35 8.22 -49.66
N HIS A 74 22.83 9.24 -48.94
CA HIS A 74 21.49 9.24 -48.37
C HIS A 74 20.42 9.65 -49.38
N LYS A 75 20.80 9.97 -50.63
CA LYS A 75 19.90 10.44 -51.68
C LYS A 75 19.14 11.74 -51.34
N TRP A 76 19.72 12.58 -50.50
CA TRP A 76 19.10 13.83 -50.06
C TRP A 76 19.39 14.99 -50.97
N ILE A 77 20.40 14.86 -51.81
CA ILE A 77 20.80 15.86 -52.79
C ILE A 77 20.82 15.31 -54.23
N ILE A 78 20.73 16.18 -55.21
CA ILE A 78 20.89 15.91 -56.66
C ILE A 78 21.79 16.94 -57.28
N TRP A 79 22.59 16.50 -58.27
CA TRP A 79 23.37 17.38 -59.13
C TRP A 79 22.56 17.81 -60.32
N GLN A 80 22.56 19.12 -60.62
CA GLN A 80 21.92 19.70 -61.77
C GLN A 80 22.93 19.87 -62.91
N ASP A 81 22.42 20.03 -64.14
CA ASP A 81 23.23 20.13 -65.38
C ASP A 81 24.23 21.29 -65.37
N ASP A 82 23.97 22.36 -64.63
CA ASP A 82 24.83 23.54 -64.48
C ASP A 82 25.87 23.41 -63.33
N GLY A 83 25.97 22.23 -62.74
CA GLY A 83 26.90 21.93 -61.63
C GLY A 83 26.45 22.47 -60.28
N LEU A 84 25.19 22.86 -60.14
CA LEU A 84 24.53 23.20 -58.89
C LEU A 84 24.08 21.93 -58.15
N ILE A 85 24.12 21.98 -56.85
CA ILE A 85 23.59 20.96 -55.97
C ILE A 85 22.26 21.49 -55.40
N ALA A 86 21.21 20.69 -55.47
CA ALA A 86 19.89 20.96 -54.95
C ALA A 86 19.39 19.84 -54.03
N LEU A 87 18.38 20.12 -53.22
CA LEU A 87 17.69 19.06 -52.48
C LEU A 87 16.92 18.15 -53.43
N SER A 88 17.04 16.84 -53.23
CA SER A 88 16.18 15.85 -53.86
C SER A 88 14.76 15.89 -53.31
N ALA A 89 13.85 15.11 -53.86
CA ALA A 89 12.53 14.91 -53.30
C ALA A 89 12.56 14.31 -51.91
N GLU A 90 13.49 13.37 -51.65
CA GLU A 90 13.80 12.78 -50.33
C GLU A 90 14.35 13.83 -49.36
N GLY A 91 15.29 14.66 -49.80
CA GLY A 91 15.85 15.76 -49.01
C GLY A 91 14.80 16.79 -48.60
N GLN A 92 13.84 17.11 -49.48
CA GLN A 92 12.73 18.02 -49.20
C GLN A 92 11.77 17.41 -48.13
N ARG A 93 11.53 16.09 -48.16
CA ARG A 93 10.67 15.42 -47.20
C ARG A 93 11.19 15.51 -45.75
N LEU A 94 12.51 15.68 -45.54
CA LEU A 94 13.08 15.88 -44.21
C LEU A 94 12.58 17.15 -43.50
N PHE A 95 11.96 18.06 -44.24
CA PHE A 95 11.42 19.34 -43.74
C PHE A 95 9.89 19.38 -43.68
N GLN A 96 9.19 18.25 -43.93
CA GLN A 96 7.73 18.24 -44.04
C GLN A 96 6.98 18.70 -42.78
N ASP A 97 7.53 18.37 -41.60
CA ASP A 97 6.93 18.70 -40.29
C ASP A 97 7.53 19.96 -39.65
N SER A 98 8.61 20.51 -40.20
CA SER A 98 9.26 21.74 -39.73
C SER A 98 9.78 22.56 -40.91
N GLN A 99 9.45 23.86 -40.93
CA GLN A 99 9.96 24.74 -41.99
C GLN A 99 11.46 25.02 -41.86
N ASP A 100 12.06 24.85 -40.68
CA ASP A 100 13.41 25.34 -40.42
C ASP A 100 14.46 24.25 -40.16
N SER A 101 14.06 23.04 -39.73
CA SER A 101 15.00 21.97 -39.36
C SER A 101 14.64 20.66 -40.05
N PRO A 102 15.65 19.93 -40.62
CA PRO A 102 15.42 18.62 -41.20
C PRO A 102 15.34 17.55 -40.10
N HIS A 103 14.38 16.65 -40.20
CA HIS A 103 14.17 15.53 -39.30
C HIS A 103 14.28 14.20 -40.01
N ILE A 104 14.99 13.23 -39.40
CA ILE A 104 15.10 11.87 -39.92
C ILE A 104 14.34 10.93 -39.00
N PRO A 105 13.16 10.42 -39.42
CA PRO A 105 12.46 9.43 -38.65
C PRO A 105 13.29 8.14 -38.55
N THR A 106 13.64 7.74 -37.34
CA THR A 106 14.43 6.53 -37.08
C THR A 106 13.54 5.55 -36.33
N LEU A 107 13.37 4.34 -36.89
CA LEU A 107 12.68 3.26 -36.20
C LEU A 107 13.63 2.59 -35.21
N LYS A 108 13.20 2.49 -33.96
CA LYS A 108 13.95 1.84 -32.87
C LYS A 108 13.09 0.83 -32.14
N GLU A 109 13.74 -0.18 -31.58
CA GLU A 109 13.12 -1.19 -30.75
C GLU A 109 13.53 -0.98 -29.29
N CYS A 110 12.57 -1.11 -28.39
CA CYS A 110 12.77 -1.06 -26.95
C CYS A 110 11.94 -2.14 -26.27
N GLY A 111 12.42 -2.62 -25.12
CA GLY A 111 11.70 -3.58 -24.30
C GLY A 111 11.87 -3.29 -22.82
N GLY A 112 10.79 -3.45 -22.07
CA GLY A 112 10.77 -3.19 -20.63
C GLY A 112 9.84 -4.11 -19.88
N GLU A 113 9.97 -4.10 -18.57
CA GLU A 113 9.04 -4.77 -17.65
C GLU A 113 8.10 -3.73 -17.03
N TYR A 114 6.82 -3.89 -17.31
CA TYR A 114 5.76 -2.97 -16.91
C TYR A 114 4.76 -3.66 -15.98
N ARG A 115 4.12 -2.91 -15.12
CA ARG A 115 3.13 -3.36 -14.16
C ARG A 115 1.83 -2.63 -14.42
N MET A 116 0.72 -3.36 -14.41
CA MET A 116 -0.61 -2.77 -14.62
C MET A 116 -1.57 -3.34 -13.57
N GLU A 117 -2.17 -2.48 -12.75
CA GLU A 117 -3.24 -2.91 -11.85
C GLU A 117 -4.50 -3.23 -12.65
N LEU A 118 -5.31 -4.18 -12.15
CA LEU A 118 -6.35 -4.83 -12.95
C LEU A 118 -7.77 -4.27 -12.76
N LEU A 119 -8.01 -3.32 -11.87
CA LEU A 119 -9.34 -2.74 -11.68
C LEU A 119 -9.59 -1.59 -12.66
N ASP A 120 -8.70 -0.61 -12.71
CA ASP A 120 -8.79 0.53 -13.65
C ASP A 120 -7.82 0.40 -14.83
N SER A 121 -6.99 -0.65 -14.80
CA SER A 121 -5.98 -0.96 -15.83
C SER A 121 -4.96 0.16 -16.03
N ASN A 122 -4.47 0.73 -14.93
CA ASN A 122 -3.43 1.74 -14.95
C ASN A 122 -2.04 1.09 -14.84
N PHE A 123 -1.12 1.57 -15.66
CA PHE A 123 0.29 1.22 -15.51
C PHE A 123 0.89 1.93 -14.32
N LEU A 124 1.77 1.23 -13.60
CA LEU A 124 2.35 1.68 -12.33
C LEU A 124 3.87 1.70 -12.42
N LYS A 125 4.48 2.64 -11.70
CA LYS A 125 5.93 2.62 -11.47
C LYS A 125 6.29 1.41 -10.60
N LYS A 126 7.48 0.88 -10.80
CA LYS A 126 7.99 -0.25 -10.00
C LYS A 126 7.96 0.02 -8.50
N ASN A 127 8.23 1.26 -8.09
CA ASN A 127 8.29 1.66 -6.69
C ASN A 127 6.91 1.80 -6.04
N ASP A 128 5.85 1.93 -6.83
CA ASP A 128 4.46 2.01 -6.36
C ASP A 128 3.83 0.62 -6.17
N CYS A 129 4.58 -0.43 -6.52
CA CYS A 129 4.14 -1.81 -6.39
C CYS A 129 4.83 -2.52 -5.23
N ASP A 130 4.05 -3.35 -4.54
CA ASP A 130 4.48 -4.23 -3.47
C ASP A 130 4.60 -5.67 -3.97
N LYS A 131 5.55 -6.41 -3.45
CA LYS A 131 5.68 -7.85 -3.73
C LYS A 131 4.77 -8.70 -2.84
N ASN A 132 4.33 -8.13 -1.74
CA ASN A 132 3.60 -8.80 -0.69
C ASN A 132 2.15 -8.30 -0.60
N ARG A 133 1.21 -9.23 -0.47
CA ARG A 133 -0.21 -8.93 -0.21
C ARG A 133 -0.62 -9.01 1.26
N GLN A 134 0.33 -9.41 2.13
CA GLN A 134 0.03 -9.61 3.55
C GLN A 134 -0.33 -8.29 4.24
N GLN A 135 -1.00 -8.40 5.39
CA GLN A 135 -1.51 -7.27 6.16
C GLN A 135 -2.35 -6.28 5.32
N ALA A 136 -3.18 -6.83 4.41
CA ALA A 136 -4.10 -6.06 3.60
C ALA A 136 -5.32 -6.89 3.22
N ILE A 137 -6.34 -6.25 2.70
CA ILE A 137 -7.49 -6.90 2.07
C ILE A 137 -7.26 -6.89 0.55
N GLU A 138 -7.22 -8.08 -0.05
CA GLU A 138 -7.11 -8.21 -1.50
C GLU A 138 -8.46 -7.95 -2.16
N LEU A 139 -8.53 -6.98 -3.05
CA LEU A 139 -9.74 -6.68 -3.81
C LEU A 139 -9.97 -7.75 -4.89
N VAL A 140 -11.22 -8.14 -5.02
CA VAL A 140 -11.61 -9.20 -5.96
C VAL A 140 -11.63 -8.66 -7.39
N ILE A 141 -10.97 -9.38 -8.29
CA ILE A 141 -10.91 -9.08 -9.71
C ILE A 141 -11.73 -10.13 -10.47
N GLU A 142 -12.51 -9.68 -11.42
CA GLU A 142 -13.27 -10.58 -12.27
C GLU A 142 -12.36 -11.56 -13.02
N PRO A 143 -12.68 -12.87 -13.07
CA PRO A 143 -11.87 -13.88 -13.75
C PRO A 143 -11.60 -13.54 -15.23
N LYS A 144 -12.54 -12.87 -15.89
CA LYS A 144 -12.41 -12.42 -17.28
C LYS A 144 -11.28 -11.41 -17.43
N VAL A 145 -11.20 -10.41 -16.54
CA VAL A 145 -10.13 -9.40 -16.55
C VAL A 145 -8.76 -10.03 -16.35
N LEU A 146 -8.67 -11.02 -15.46
CA LEU A 146 -7.45 -11.80 -15.25
C LEU A 146 -7.00 -12.53 -16.54
N SER A 147 -7.92 -13.23 -17.20
CA SER A 147 -7.62 -14.00 -18.42
C SER A 147 -7.28 -13.12 -19.62
N GLU A 148 -7.88 -11.95 -19.73
CA GLU A 148 -7.69 -10.99 -20.83
C GLU A 148 -6.62 -9.93 -20.51
N SER A 149 -5.91 -10.04 -19.38
CA SER A 149 -5.01 -9.00 -18.87
C SER A 149 -3.91 -8.58 -19.86
N SER A 150 -3.38 -9.50 -20.66
CA SER A 150 -2.37 -9.20 -21.69
C SER A 150 -2.95 -8.36 -22.84
N GLU A 151 -4.18 -8.64 -23.27
CA GLU A 151 -4.85 -7.86 -24.32
C GLU A 151 -5.26 -6.49 -23.82
N ILE A 152 -5.72 -6.40 -22.59
CA ILE A 152 -6.02 -5.13 -21.91
C ILE A 152 -4.75 -4.29 -21.83
N ALA A 153 -3.64 -4.90 -21.39
CA ALA A 153 -2.33 -4.23 -21.32
C ALA A 153 -1.87 -3.72 -22.68
N ARG A 154 -2.02 -4.51 -23.75
CA ARG A 154 -1.72 -4.10 -25.13
C ARG A 154 -2.47 -2.83 -25.51
N LYS A 155 -3.80 -2.88 -25.38
CA LYS A 155 -4.67 -1.74 -25.75
C LYS A 155 -4.36 -0.49 -24.93
N LYS A 156 -4.21 -0.63 -23.61
CA LYS A 156 -3.91 0.51 -22.72
C LYS A 156 -2.52 1.08 -22.99
N PHE A 157 -1.49 0.24 -23.21
CA PHE A 157 -0.15 0.68 -23.56
C PHE A 157 -0.14 1.48 -24.85
N GLN A 158 -0.81 0.96 -25.89
CA GLN A 158 -0.93 1.64 -27.19
C GLN A 158 -1.64 2.99 -27.07
N ASN A 159 -2.78 3.02 -26.38
CA ASN A 159 -3.62 4.22 -26.31
C ASN A 159 -3.03 5.31 -25.41
N ARG A 160 -2.22 4.93 -24.42
CA ARG A 160 -1.65 5.86 -23.43
C ARG A 160 -0.14 6.01 -23.53
N PHE A 161 0.47 5.59 -24.63
CA PHE A 161 1.92 5.57 -24.78
C PHE A 161 2.59 6.90 -24.41
N ARG A 162 2.05 8.02 -24.92
CA ARG A 162 2.56 9.36 -24.63
C ARG A 162 2.42 9.71 -23.14
N GLN A 163 1.27 9.43 -22.54
CA GLN A 163 1.05 9.64 -21.12
C GLN A 163 2.00 8.80 -20.27
N LEU A 164 2.26 7.55 -20.67
CA LEU A 164 3.19 6.66 -19.96
C LEU A 164 4.64 7.18 -19.96
N MET A 165 5.03 7.94 -20.98
CA MET A 165 6.31 8.66 -20.99
C MET A 165 6.27 9.90 -20.09
N GLU A 166 5.19 10.67 -20.13
CA GLU A 166 5.00 11.86 -19.27
C GLU A 166 4.97 11.47 -17.80
N ASP A 167 4.44 10.30 -17.46
CA ASP A 167 4.39 9.73 -16.12
C ASP A 167 5.70 9.00 -15.70
N ASP A 168 6.77 9.04 -16.51
CA ASP A 168 8.03 8.33 -16.29
C ASP A 168 7.89 6.80 -16.08
N ILE A 169 6.86 6.19 -16.67
CA ILE A 169 6.68 4.73 -16.70
C ILE A 169 7.51 4.14 -17.84
N ILE A 170 7.55 4.84 -18.97
CA ILE A 170 8.42 4.55 -20.10
C ILE A 170 9.52 5.61 -20.13
N ASN A 171 10.77 5.18 -19.95
CA ASN A 171 11.93 6.07 -20.00
C ASN A 171 12.65 5.88 -21.34
N LEU A 172 12.56 6.89 -22.20
CA LEU A 172 13.28 6.98 -23.45
C LEU A 172 13.97 8.34 -23.51
N ASP A 173 15.27 8.34 -23.84
CA ASP A 173 16.12 9.54 -23.79
C ASP A 173 15.92 10.50 -24.98
N GLU A 174 14.88 10.28 -25.79
CA GLU A 174 14.65 10.99 -27.04
C GLU A 174 13.42 11.87 -26.98
N LYS A 175 13.39 12.90 -27.82
CA LYS A 175 12.23 13.79 -27.97
C LYS A 175 11.40 13.37 -29.21
N ASP A 176 10.16 13.82 -29.27
CA ASP A 176 9.24 13.61 -30.39
C ASP A 176 9.11 12.14 -30.79
N ILE A 177 8.76 11.31 -29.78
CA ILE A 177 8.63 9.86 -29.91
C ILE A 177 7.17 9.50 -30.20
N SER A 178 6.95 8.62 -31.17
CA SER A 178 5.66 7.99 -31.44
C SER A 178 5.76 6.48 -31.47
N LEU A 179 4.79 5.80 -30.86
CA LEU A 179 4.70 4.34 -30.91
C LEU A 179 4.39 3.89 -32.35
N TYR A 180 5.23 3.04 -32.90
CA TYR A 180 4.98 2.43 -34.22
C TYR A 180 4.15 1.16 -34.10
N LYS A 181 4.61 0.19 -33.28
CA LYS A 181 3.89 -1.06 -33.00
C LYS A 181 4.35 -1.69 -31.70
N ILE A 182 3.51 -2.56 -31.14
CA ILE A 182 3.87 -3.45 -30.05
C ILE A 182 4.21 -4.81 -30.66
N ASP A 183 5.47 -5.23 -30.49
CA ASP A 183 5.99 -6.46 -31.07
C ASP A 183 5.60 -7.70 -30.24
N ALA A 184 5.71 -7.61 -28.92
CA ALA A 184 5.34 -8.67 -28.00
C ALA A 184 4.84 -8.16 -26.65
N ILE A 185 3.91 -8.90 -26.05
CA ILE A 185 3.51 -8.76 -24.63
C ILE A 185 3.49 -10.16 -24.01
N GLU A 186 4.30 -10.34 -22.98
CA GLU A 186 4.43 -11.61 -22.28
C GLU A 186 4.22 -11.41 -20.78
N PRO A 187 3.27 -12.15 -20.15
CA PRO A 187 3.13 -12.11 -18.70
C PRO A 187 4.38 -12.70 -18.02
N LYS A 188 4.80 -12.13 -16.90
CA LYS A 188 6.02 -12.52 -16.16
C LYS A 188 5.69 -12.96 -14.73
N GLY A 189 5.90 -14.24 -14.46
CA GLY A 189 5.92 -14.82 -13.11
C GLY A 189 4.73 -14.43 -12.22
N SER A 190 4.98 -14.29 -10.92
CA SER A 190 3.96 -13.87 -9.96
C SER A 190 3.64 -12.38 -10.09
N PRO A 191 2.38 -11.96 -9.89
CA PRO A 191 2.01 -10.55 -9.91
C PRO A 191 2.65 -9.80 -8.73
N ASP A 192 2.93 -8.53 -8.94
CA ASP A 192 3.10 -7.55 -7.88
C ASP A 192 1.71 -7.05 -7.44
N TYR A 193 1.65 -6.17 -6.45
CA TYR A 193 0.40 -5.65 -5.90
C TYR A 193 0.47 -4.14 -5.79
N PHE A 194 -0.56 -3.46 -6.22
CA PHE A 194 -0.78 -2.05 -5.91
C PHE A 194 -1.43 -1.96 -4.53
N ARG A 195 -0.72 -1.33 -3.58
CA ARG A 195 -1.18 -1.17 -2.19
C ARG A 195 -1.52 0.28 -1.92
N PHE A 196 -2.63 0.49 -1.22
CA PHE A 196 -3.03 1.80 -0.72
C PHE A 196 -3.76 1.65 0.62
N THR A 197 -3.77 2.72 1.41
CA THR A 197 -4.43 2.77 2.72
C THR A 197 -5.71 3.58 2.62
N GLN A 198 -6.85 2.97 2.93
CA GLN A 198 -8.11 3.67 3.12
C GLN A 198 -8.22 4.12 4.58
N GLN A 199 -8.54 5.40 4.78
CA GLN A 199 -8.77 5.97 6.10
C GLN A 199 -10.27 6.11 6.35
N PHE A 200 -10.69 5.80 7.58
CA PHE A 200 -12.06 5.93 8.04
C PHE A 200 -12.08 6.95 9.17
N GLU A 201 -12.86 7.99 8.99
CA GLU A 201 -12.95 9.10 9.91
C GLU A 201 -14.37 9.21 10.47
N LEU A 202 -14.48 9.86 11.61
CA LEU A 202 -15.77 10.27 12.17
C LEU A 202 -15.80 11.77 12.39
N LEU A 203 -16.99 12.31 12.30
CA LEU A 203 -17.29 13.69 12.63
C LEU A 203 -17.50 13.80 14.15
N PRO A 204 -16.66 14.55 14.89
CA PRO A 204 -16.76 14.62 16.36
C PRO A 204 -18.07 15.21 16.86
N GLU A 205 -18.80 15.97 16.03
CA GLU A 205 -20.03 16.65 16.40
C GLU A 205 -21.26 15.74 16.30
N THR A 206 -21.31 14.86 15.31
CA THR A 206 -22.45 13.99 15.02
C THR A 206 -22.17 12.52 15.30
N GLY A 207 -20.89 12.13 15.39
CA GLY A 207 -20.47 10.74 15.46
C GLY A 207 -20.64 9.98 14.13
N GLU A 208 -20.96 10.67 13.04
CA GLU A 208 -21.15 10.05 11.74
C GLU A 208 -19.81 9.59 11.16
N ALA A 209 -19.79 8.38 10.62
CA ALA A 209 -18.67 7.84 9.92
C ALA A 209 -18.52 8.50 8.53
N LYS A 210 -17.29 8.85 8.17
CA LYS A 210 -16.93 9.37 6.86
C LYS A 210 -15.73 8.62 6.31
N GLU A 211 -15.85 8.15 5.08
CA GLU A 211 -14.69 7.65 4.34
C GLU A 211 -13.87 8.83 3.81
N ARG A 212 -12.57 8.76 3.99
CA ARG A 212 -11.65 9.76 3.47
C ARG A 212 -11.01 9.25 2.20
N HIS A 213 -11.45 9.82 1.07
CA HIS A 213 -10.99 9.45 -0.27
C HIS A 213 -9.86 10.34 -0.82
N ASP A 214 -9.23 11.13 0.02
CA ASP A 214 -8.21 12.11 -0.37
C ASP A 214 -6.79 11.51 -0.46
N VAL A 215 -6.70 10.21 -0.63
CA VAL A 215 -5.46 9.57 -1.08
C VAL A 215 -5.34 9.81 -2.58
N PRO A 216 -4.36 10.60 -3.07
CA PRO A 216 -4.25 11.01 -4.48
C PRO A 216 -4.31 9.85 -5.48
N ALA A 217 -3.87 8.66 -5.06
CA ALA A 217 -3.91 7.44 -5.87
C ALA A 217 -5.32 6.91 -6.15
N ILE A 218 -6.35 7.31 -5.36
CA ILE A 218 -7.71 6.75 -5.45
C ILE A 218 -8.71 7.74 -6.06
N THR A 219 -8.43 9.04 -6.05
CA THR A 219 -9.38 10.11 -6.40
C THR A 219 -9.94 10.02 -7.83
N HIS A 220 -9.32 9.25 -8.73
CA HIS A 220 -9.76 9.10 -10.12
C HIS A 220 -9.93 7.62 -10.54
N GLN A 221 -10.08 6.71 -9.57
CA GLN A 221 -10.15 5.26 -9.80
C GLN A 221 -11.50 4.72 -9.34
N GLU A 222 -12.52 4.92 -10.17
CA GLU A 222 -13.91 4.57 -9.84
C GLU A 222 -14.10 3.07 -9.58
N ASN A 223 -13.45 2.20 -10.35
CA ASN A 223 -13.56 0.75 -10.18
C ASN A 223 -12.91 0.26 -8.89
N ILE A 224 -11.81 0.88 -8.46
CA ILE A 224 -11.19 0.58 -7.17
C ILE A 224 -12.13 0.98 -6.04
N GLN A 225 -12.76 2.15 -6.08
CA GLN A 225 -13.73 2.58 -5.08
C GLN A 225 -14.94 1.66 -5.01
N GLN A 226 -15.50 1.27 -6.15
CA GLN A 226 -16.60 0.31 -6.22
C GLN A 226 -16.20 -1.07 -5.65
N ALA A 227 -14.98 -1.54 -5.94
CA ALA A 227 -14.47 -2.80 -5.40
C ALA A 227 -14.26 -2.74 -3.89
N ILE A 228 -13.82 -1.61 -3.31
CA ILE A 228 -13.74 -1.40 -1.86
C ILE A 228 -15.12 -1.49 -1.25
N THR A 229 -16.09 -0.72 -1.76
CA THR A 229 -17.47 -0.73 -1.24
C THR A 229 -18.07 -2.14 -1.28
N ALA A 230 -17.97 -2.82 -2.42
CA ALA A 230 -18.46 -4.19 -2.57
C ALA A 230 -17.74 -5.18 -1.62
N GLN A 231 -16.47 -4.97 -1.33
CA GLN A 231 -15.73 -5.81 -0.38
C GLN A 231 -16.15 -5.55 1.07
N LEU A 232 -16.37 -4.29 1.44
CA LEU A 232 -16.84 -3.92 2.78
C LEU A 232 -18.27 -4.42 3.03
N GLU A 233 -19.16 -4.33 2.03
CA GLU A 233 -20.53 -4.85 2.12
C GLU A 233 -20.58 -6.38 2.32
N ARG A 234 -19.62 -7.13 1.77
CA ARG A 234 -19.51 -8.59 2.02
C ARG A 234 -19.23 -8.92 3.48
N PHE A 235 -18.59 -8.03 4.19
CA PHE A 235 -18.29 -8.15 5.61
C PHE A 235 -19.37 -7.51 6.48
N SER A 236 -20.62 -7.44 6.00
CA SER A 236 -21.72 -6.88 6.78
C SER A 236 -21.71 -7.49 8.20
N HIS A 237 -21.79 -6.62 9.18
CA HIS A 237 -21.70 -7.01 10.57
C HIS A 237 -22.97 -6.52 11.32
N HIS A 238 -23.37 -7.34 12.27
CA HIS A 238 -24.41 -6.93 13.22
C HIS A 238 -23.78 -6.12 14.35
N ASP A 239 -24.53 -5.22 14.93
CA ASP A 239 -24.10 -4.48 16.10
C ASP A 239 -23.76 -5.42 17.25
N ASN A 240 -22.61 -5.20 17.89
CA ASN A 240 -22.11 -6.02 18.99
C ASN A 240 -22.02 -5.27 20.32
N LEU A 241 -22.70 -4.14 20.46
CA LEU A 241 -22.62 -3.29 21.65
C LEU A 241 -23.04 -4.00 22.93
N CYS A 242 -24.05 -4.91 22.85
CA CYS A 242 -24.50 -5.68 24.01
C CYS A 242 -23.41 -6.65 24.53
N GLU A 243 -22.67 -7.27 23.61
CA GLU A 243 -21.56 -8.19 23.91
C GLU A 243 -20.38 -7.42 24.49
N LEU A 244 -20.03 -6.28 23.89
CA LEU A 244 -18.96 -5.42 24.39
C LEU A 244 -19.27 -4.88 25.79
N ARG A 245 -20.53 -4.52 26.05
CA ARG A 245 -20.96 -4.11 27.38
C ARG A 245 -20.66 -5.16 28.43
N LYS A 246 -21.00 -6.43 28.17
CA LYS A 246 -20.68 -7.56 29.06
C LYS A 246 -19.18 -7.74 29.25
N SER A 247 -18.38 -7.52 28.19
CA SER A 247 -16.93 -7.57 28.25
C SER A 247 -16.35 -6.47 29.13
N MET A 248 -16.86 -5.23 29.01
CA MET A 248 -16.49 -4.09 29.86
C MET A 248 -16.84 -4.32 31.32
N GLU A 249 -18.03 -4.86 31.61
CA GLU A 249 -18.46 -5.23 32.97
C GLU A 249 -17.50 -6.27 33.60
N LYS A 250 -17.11 -7.31 32.85
CA LYS A 250 -16.15 -8.33 33.32
C LYS A 250 -14.77 -7.75 33.60
N ILE A 251 -14.33 -6.79 32.78
CA ILE A 251 -13.04 -6.11 32.93
C ILE A 251 -13.06 -5.11 34.09
N GLY A 252 -14.23 -4.56 34.41
CA GLY A 252 -14.41 -3.49 35.40
C GLY A 252 -14.09 -2.11 34.79
N ASP A 253 -14.41 -1.92 33.51
CA ASP A 253 -14.23 -0.66 32.81
C ASP A 253 -15.53 0.16 32.81
N ASP A 254 -15.82 0.76 33.97
CA ASP A 254 -17.01 1.58 34.18
C ASP A 254 -17.00 2.85 33.34
N ASP A 255 -15.84 3.36 32.97
CA ASP A 255 -15.72 4.63 32.24
C ASP A 255 -16.10 4.48 30.77
N THR A 256 -15.59 3.45 30.09
CA THR A 256 -16.00 3.14 28.71
C THR A 256 -17.44 2.62 28.67
N LEU A 257 -17.87 1.90 29.70
CA LEU A 257 -19.24 1.40 29.81
C LEU A 257 -20.30 2.53 29.79
N LYS A 258 -20.00 3.68 30.41
CA LYS A 258 -20.90 4.85 30.40
C LYS A 258 -21.12 5.41 28.99
N VAL A 259 -20.16 5.19 28.08
CA VAL A 259 -20.26 5.65 26.68
C VAL A 259 -21.25 4.82 25.87
N LEU A 260 -21.56 3.59 26.29
CA LEU A 260 -22.51 2.70 25.62
C LEU A 260 -23.95 2.85 26.09
N PHE A 261 -24.28 3.99 26.65
CA PHE A 261 -25.61 4.24 27.21
C PHE A 261 -26.71 4.11 26.13
N GLY A 262 -27.74 3.33 26.43
CA GLY A 262 -28.88 3.13 25.55
C GLY A 262 -28.69 2.28 24.32
N GLY A 263 -27.52 1.58 24.18
CA GLY A 263 -27.21 0.74 23.03
C GLY A 263 -26.70 1.51 21.82
N THR A 264 -26.52 2.82 21.96
CA THR A 264 -25.86 3.69 20.95
C THR A 264 -24.62 4.30 21.56
N LEU A 265 -23.57 4.42 20.73
CA LEU A 265 -22.32 5.03 21.17
C LEU A 265 -22.52 6.55 21.33
N ASP A 266 -22.45 7.05 22.55
CA ASP A 266 -22.47 8.51 22.80
C ASP A 266 -21.05 9.08 22.66
N PHE A 267 -20.77 9.57 21.47
CA PHE A 267 -19.47 10.10 21.13
C PHE A 267 -19.07 11.33 21.94
N ASN A 268 -20.04 12.16 22.31
CA ASN A 268 -19.76 13.35 23.10
C ASN A 268 -19.34 12.96 24.53
N GLU A 269 -19.94 11.94 25.10
CA GLU A 269 -19.52 11.41 26.40
C GLU A 269 -18.15 10.75 26.31
N PHE A 270 -17.88 9.95 25.25
CA PHE A 270 -16.56 9.38 25.01
C PHE A 270 -15.48 10.46 24.89
N LEU A 271 -15.70 11.51 24.11
CA LEU A 271 -14.75 12.61 23.97
C LEU A 271 -14.49 13.33 25.29
N LYS A 272 -15.48 13.43 26.18
CA LYS A 272 -15.28 13.98 27.53
C LYS A 272 -14.40 13.07 28.39
N VAL A 273 -14.53 11.76 28.28
CA VAL A 273 -13.69 10.77 28.96
C VAL A 273 -12.29 10.79 28.38
N TYR A 274 -12.15 10.78 27.04
CA TYR A 274 -10.90 10.88 26.31
C TYR A 274 -10.08 12.13 26.69
N GLN A 275 -10.72 13.28 26.81
CA GLN A 275 -10.07 14.53 27.21
C GLN A 275 -9.68 14.58 28.70
N LYS A 276 -10.44 13.94 29.58
CA LYS A 276 -10.18 13.94 31.03
C LYS A 276 -9.01 13.01 31.42
N TYR A 277 -8.78 11.97 30.64
CA TYR A 277 -7.83 10.93 31.00
C TYR A 277 -6.38 11.32 30.76
N GLU A 278 -6.09 12.32 29.94
CA GLU A 278 -4.77 12.94 29.82
C GLU A 278 -4.20 13.44 31.14
N GLN A 279 -5.06 13.62 32.17
CA GLN A 279 -4.68 14.16 33.48
C GLN A 279 -4.48 13.10 34.58
N ASN A 280 -4.94 11.84 34.44
CA ASN A 280 -4.99 10.85 35.53
C ASN A 280 -4.62 9.42 35.11
N LYS A 281 -3.36 9.02 35.16
CA LYS A 281 -2.82 7.64 35.22
C LYS A 281 -3.40 6.54 34.30
N GLY A 282 -4.06 6.87 33.24
CA GLY A 282 -4.53 5.96 32.21
C GLY A 282 -4.77 6.74 30.92
N LEU A 283 -4.79 6.07 29.81
CA LEU A 283 -4.90 6.67 28.49
C LEU A 283 -6.05 6.02 27.73
N TYR A 284 -7.10 6.79 27.40
CA TYR A 284 -8.10 6.34 26.44
C TYR A 284 -7.68 6.69 25.03
N PHE A 285 -7.93 5.78 24.09
CA PHE A 285 -7.59 5.95 22.68
C PHE A 285 -8.71 5.48 21.77
N LEU A 286 -8.67 5.97 20.54
CA LEU A 286 -9.49 5.57 19.43
C LEU A 286 -8.60 5.01 18.33
N GLY A 287 -9.05 3.93 17.68
CA GLY A 287 -8.30 3.22 16.63
C GLY A 287 -7.58 1.98 17.13
N GLN A 288 -7.05 1.22 16.22
CA GLN A 288 -6.30 -0.01 16.49
C GLN A 288 -5.07 0.27 17.36
N ILE A 289 -4.70 -0.67 18.23
CA ILE A 289 -3.51 -0.53 19.09
C ILE A 289 -2.26 -0.20 18.26
N TYR A 290 -2.08 -0.85 17.12
CA TYR A 290 -0.91 -0.65 16.26
C TYR A 290 -0.97 0.61 15.38
N HIS A 291 -2.10 1.31 15.28
CA HIS A 291 -2.19 2.60 14.59
C HIS A 291 -1.54 3.73 15.38
N GLN A 292 -1.39 3.54 16.67
CA GLN A 292 -0.86 4.54 17.56
C GLN A 292 0.60 4.82 17.23
N SER A 293 0.93 6.01 16.75
CA SER A 293 2.28 6.40 16.35
C SER A 293 2.69 7.73 16.98
N LYS A 294 4.00 7.97 17.08
CA LYS A 294 4.55 9.30 17.38
C LYS A 294 4.07 10.28 16.30
N GLY A 295 2.95 10.95 16.54
CA GLY A 295 2.43 11.98 15.65
C GLY A 295 2.92 13.37 16.05
N ASN A 296 2.73 14.35 15.17
CA ASN A 296 2.91 15.76 15.50
C ASN A 296 2.11 16.10 16.75
N LYS A 297 2.69 16.89 17.65
CA LYS A 297 2.24 17.22 19.02
C LYS A 297 0.75 17.56 19.25
N LYS A 298 -0.10 17.58 18.23
CA LYS A 298 -1.55 17.83 18.34
C LYS A 298 -2.43 16.59 18.27
N ASP A 299 -1.91 15.48 17.70
CA ASP A 299 -2.63 14.21 17.52
C ASP A 299 -1.84 13.02 18.13
N ALA A 300 -0.92 13.31 19.04
CA ALA A 300 -0.05 12.32 19.65
C ALA A 300 -0.87 11.35 20.50
N ASN A 301 -1.12 10.19 19.95
CA ASN A 301 -1.61 9.08 20.71
C ASN A 301 -0.46 8.53 21.54
N MET A 302 -0.44 8.90 22.81
CA MET A 302 0.66 8.64 23.75
C MET A 302 0.83 7.17 24.11
N LEU A 303 -0.07 6.27 23.64
CA LEU A 303 -0.10 4.86 24.02
C LEU A 303 1.24 4.16 23.83
N PHE A 304 1.86 4.29 22.65
CA PHE A 304 3.13 3.62 22.39
C PHE A 304 4.33 4.31 23.07
N ASP A 305 4.26 5.61 23.31
CA ASP A 305 5.30 6.33 24.05
C ASP A 305 5.30 5.89 25.52
N GLU A 306 4.13 5.74 26.13
CA GLU A 306 3.97 5.19 27.49
C GLU A 306 4.42 3.73 27.55
N LEU A 307 4.00 2.91 26.58
CA LEU A 307 4.39 1.51 26.46
C LEU A 307 5.92 1.38 26.25
N GLU A 308 6.52 2.24 25.42
CA GLU A 308 7.95 2.29 25.20
C GLU A 308 8.71 2.68 26.48
N GLN A 309 8.21 3.62 27.27
CA GLN A 309 8.81 3.99 28.55
C GLN A 309 8.87 2.78 29.50
N VAL A 310 7.76 2.03 29.63
CA VAL A 310 7.71 0.83 30.45
C VAL A 310 8.66 -0.26 29.92
N LEU A 311 8.69 -0.50 28.61
CA LEU A 311 9.54 -1.53 27.99
C LEU A 311 11.02 -1.17 27.96
N ASN A 312 11.38 0.12 28.06
CA ASN A 312 12.77 0.57 28.14
C ASN A 312 13.32 0.58 29.58
N GLN A 313 12.56 0.11 30.57
CA GLN A 313 13.04 -0.05 31.95
C GLN A 313 14.23 -1.01 32.00
N GLN A 314 15.00 -0.92 33.09
CA GLN A 314 16.20 -1.73 33.25
C GLN A 314 15.88 -3.23 33.12
N LYS A 315 16.74 -3.98 32.43
CA LYS A 315 16.61 -5.41 32.12
C LYS A 315 16.18 -6.25 33.33
N LYS A 316 16.78 -6.01 34.51
CA LYS A 316 16.47 -6.73 35.78
C LYS A 316 14.99 -6.63 36.20
N VAL A 317 14.28 -5.55 35.81
CA VAL A 317 12.87 -5.34 36.17
C VAL A 317 11.92 -6.12 35.28
N LEU A 318 12.34 -6.42 34.03
CA LEU A 318 11.54 -7.12 33.03
C LEU A 318 11.93 -8.60 32.89
N GLU A 319 13.01 -9.04 33.56
CA GLU A 319 13.51 -10.41 33.46
C GLU A 319 12.44 -11.42 33.85
N ASN A 320 12.24 -12.44 33.01
CA ASN A 320 11.22 -13.49 33.13
C ASN A 320 9.75 -13.03 33.05
N LYS A 321 9.46 -11.77 32.71
CA LYS A 321 8.07 -11.33 32.46
C LYS A 321 7.62 -11.69 31.06
N LYS A 322 6.32 -11.90 30.90
CA LYS A 322 5.73 -12.21 29.60
C LYS A 322 4.86 -11.05 29.14
N LEU A 323 5.09 -10.62 27.91
CA LEU A 323 4.25 -9.67 27.20
C LEU A 323 3.28 -10.45 26.32
N TYR A 324 2.00 -10.41 26.65
CA TYR A 324 0.94 -11.08 25.91
C TYR A 324 0.19 -10.08 25.05
N TRP A 325 -0.07 -10.44 23.81
CA TRP A 325 -0.98 -9.73 22.93
C TRP A 325 -2.02 -10.72 22.40
N LEU A 326 -3.26 -10.65 22.88
CA LEU A 326 -4.38 -11.45 22.43
C LEU A 326 -5.14 -10.67 21.37
N ALA A 327 -5.10 -11.15 20.13
CA ALA A 327 -5.78 -10.55 19.00
C ALA A 327 -7.30 -10.81 19.06
N PRO A 328 -8.15 -9.89 18.58
CA PRO A 328 -9.59 -10.11 18.46
C PRO A 328 -9.93 -10.95 17.23
N SER A 329 -11.14 -11.48 17.18
CA SER A 329 -11.72 -12.11 15.98
C SER A 329 -12.32 -11.07 15.01
N ASP A 330 -11.73 -9.89 14.95
CA ASP A 330 -12.12 -8.82 14.02
C ASP A 330 -11.44 -9.02 12.66
N ILE A 331 -12.23 -9.09 11.59
CA ILE A 331 -11.74 -9.31 10.21
C ILE A 331 -10.84 -8.17 9.70
N TYR A 332 -10.98 -6.97 10.24
CA TYR A 332 -10.16 -5.81 9.90
C TYR A 332 -8.87 -5.71 10.71
N TRP A 333 -8.77 -6.49 11.81
CA TRP A 333 -7.58 -6.50 12.63
C TRP A 333 -6.37 -7.04 11.86
N GLY A 334 -5.25 -6.36 11.97
CA GLY A 334 -4.04 -6.76 11.27
C GLY A 334 -4.01 -6.42 9.77
N LYS A 335 -5.06 -5.77 9.23
CA LYS A 335 -5.14 -5.41 7.80
C LYS A 335 -4.46 -4.07 7.49
N GLN A 336 -3.31 -3.83 8.10
CA GLN A 336 -2.44 -2.71 7.81
C GLN A 336 -0.98 -3.08 8.08
N ARG A 337 -0.07 -2.62 7.22
CA ARG A 337 1.37 -2.92 7.35
C ARG A 337 1.97 -2.45 8.69
N LYS A 338 1.43 -1.40 9.29
CA LYS A 338 1.91 -0.87 10.58
C LYS A 338 1.92 -1.92 11.71
N ILE A 339 1.05 -2.95 11.65
CA ILE A 339 1.07 -4.02 12.66
C ILE A 339 2.40 -4.79 12.63
N HIS A 340 2.93 -5.05 11.43
CA HIS A 340 4.21 -5.73 11.26
C HIS A 340 5.33 -4.93 11.93
N ASP A 341 5.41 -3.62 11.65
CA ASP A 341 6.43 -2.74 12.23
C ASP A 341 6.35 -2.70 13.76
N LYS A 342 5.12 -2.70 14.31
CA LYS A 342 4.92 -2.73 15.76
C LYS A 342 5.35 -4.06 16.39
N ILE A 343 5.00 -5.19 15.77
CA ILE A 343 5.41 -6.51 16.22
C ILE A 343 6.93 -6.63 16.16
N GLN A 344 7.58 -6.21 15.09
CA GLN A 344 9.04 -6.23 14.96
C GLN A 344 9.71 -5.39 16.05
N ASN A 345 9.18 -4.21 16.33
CA ASN A 345 9.67 -3.37 17.43
C ASN A 345 9.56 -4.07 18.79
N LEU A 346 8.45 -4.77 19.06
CA LEU A 346 8.29 -5.54 20.29
C LEU A 346 9.27 -6.72 20.37
N ILE A 347 9.50 -7.41 19.24
CA ILE A 347 10.48 -8.52 19.16
C ILE A 347 11.89 -7.99 19.41
N GLU A 348 12.29 -6.90 18.80
CA GLU A 348 13.61 -6.30 19.00
C GLU A 348 13.85 -5.89 20.45
N LYS A 349 12.80 -5.43 21.13
CA LYS A 349 12.86 -5.04 22.54
C LYS A 349 12.86 -6.22 23.53
N GLN A 350 12.63 -7.47 23.08
CA GLN A 350 12.78 -8.66 23.92
C GLN A 350 14.18 -8.77 24.56
N LYS A 351 15.20 -8.19 23.93
CA LYS A 351 16.53 -8.03 24.53
C LYS A 351 16.51 -7.36 25.91
N ASN A 352 15.44 -6.64 26.26
CA ASN A 352 15.26 -6.03 27.57
C ASN A 352 14.80 -7.03 28.64
N GLY A 353 14.56 -8.32 28.31
CA GLY A 353 14.36 -9.41 29.24
C GLY A 353 12.96 -9.99 29.34
N TYR A 354 11.97 -9.46 28.60
CA TYR A 354 10.63 -10.05 28.54
C TYR A 354 10.49 -11.04 27.35
N ASP A 355 9.50 -11.95 27.44
CA ASP A 355 9.11 -12.90 26.40
C ASP A 355 7.82 -12.41 25.74
N PHE A 356 7.87 -12.05 24.45
CA PHE A 356 6.70 -11.57 23.71
C PHE A 356 5.93 -12.72 23.07
N ARG A 357 4.60 -12.72 23.23
CA ARG A 357 3.68 -13.71 22.68
C ARG A 357 2.48 -13.05 22.04
N LEU A 358 2.34 -13.25 20.74
CA LEU A 358 1.17 -12.84 19.98
C LEU A 358 0.21 -14.03 19.85
N TYR A 359 -0.92 -13.96 20.52
CA TYR A 359 -1.97 -14.95 20.47
C TYR A 359 -3.00 -14.61 19.39
N LEU A 360 -3.19 -15.54 18.45
CA LEU A 360 -4.07 -15.40 17.29
C LEU A 360 -5.29 -16.32 17.44
N PRO A 361 -6.51 -15.81 17.23
CA PRO A 361 -7.73 -16.61 17.42
C PRO A 361 -7.86 -17.68 16.34
N LEU A 362 -8.26 -18.88 16.78
CA LEU A 362 -8.54 -20.03 15.93
C LEU A 362 -9.83 -20.71 16.40
N PRO A 363 -10.73 -21.15 15.50
CA PRO A 363 -11.93 -21.89 15.85
C PRO A 363 -11.62 -23.21 16.55
N SER A 364 -10.53 -23.85 16.16
CA SER A 364 -10.01 -25.06 16.80
C SER A 364 -8.52 -25.24 16.55
N GLU A 365 -7.87 -26.01 17.44
CA GLU A 365 -6.45 -26.39 17.29
C GLU A 365 -6.18 -27.14 15.97
N ARG A 366 -7.16 -27.86 15.43
CA ARG A 366 -7.05 -28.68 14.22
C ARG A 366 -7.38 -27.94 12.94
N ASN A 367 -7.73 -26.66 13.00
CA ASN A 367 -8.02 -25.85 11.81
C ASN A 367 -6.72 -25.46 11.11
N HIS A 368 -6.19 -26.36 10.28
CA HIS A 368 -4.96 -26.14 9.53
C HIS A 368 -5.06 -24.97 8.53
N HIS A 369 -6.25 -24.73 7.98
CA HIS A 369 -6.44 -23.65 7.01
C HIS A 369 -6.22 -22.29 7.63
N GLU A 370 -6.92 -21.94 8.70
CA GLU A 370 -6.77 -20.66 9.38
C GLU A 370 -5.40 -20.49 10.04
N LYS A 371 -4.86 -21.60 10.58
CA LYS A 371 -3.48 -21.61 11.08
C LYS A 371 -2.49 -21.21 9.99
N GLN A 372 -2.64 -21.76 8.78
CA GLN A 372 -1.80 -21.43 7.64
C GLN A 372 -2.05 -20.00 7.13
N GLU A 373 -3.28 -19.51 7.20
CA GLU A 373 -3.59 -18.12 6.87
C GLU A 373 -2.89 -17.15 7.81
N TRP A 374 -2.90 -17.39 9.12
CA TRP A 374 -2.16 -16.58 10.07
C TRP A 374 -0.64 -16.63 9.86
N LEU A 375 -0.08 -17.82 9.60
CA LEU A 375 1.34 -17.98 9.29
C LEU A 375 1.72 -17.23 8.00
N ASN A 376 0.87 -17.26 7.00
CA ASN A 376 1.08 -16.49 5.77
C ASN A 376 0.93 -15.00 6.02
N HIS A 377 -0.02 -14.58 6.85
CA HIS A 377 -0.25 -13.18 7.19
C HIS A 377 0.95 -12.57 7.90
N PHE A 378 1.61 -13.32 8.76
CA PHE A 378 2.80 -12.92 9.52
C PHE A 378 4.08 -13.62 9.06
N LYS A 379 4.19 -14.01 7.78
CA LYS A 379 5.33 -14.80 7.25
C LYS A 379 6.70 -14.17 7.50
N ASP A 380 6.76 -12.83 7.59
CA ASP A 380 7.98 -12.08 7.82
C ASP A 380 8.25 -11.84 9.33
N THR A 381 7.41 -12.44 10.20
CA THR A 381 7.54 -12.40 11.66
C THR A 381 8.13 -13.72 12.15
N SER A 382 8.90 -13.67 13.25
CA SER A 382 9.45 -14.88 13.87
C SER A 382 8.34 -15.84 14.32
N ASP A 383 8.37 -17.09 13.86
CA ASP A 383 7.40 -18.14 14.26
C ASP A 383 7.37 -18.38 15.79
N LYS A 384 8.46 -18.05 16.49
CA LYS A 384 8.60 -18.26 17.94
C LYS A 384 7.71 -17.36 18.80
N VAL A 385 7.12 -16.32 18.22
CA VAL A 385 6.23 -15.40 18.94
C VAL A 385 4.77 -15.58 18.58
N LEU A 386 4.44 -16.43 17.59
CA LEU A 386 3.08 -16.66 17.10
C LEU A 386 2.45 -17.86 17.82
N TYR A 387 1.42 -17.59 18.62
CA TYR A 387 0.66 -18.56 19.40
C TYR A 387 -0.77 -18.62 18.90
N GLY A 388 -1.40 -19.80 19.00
CA GLY A 388 -2.81 -19.97 18.74
C GLY A 388 -3.62 -20.07 20.03
N PHE A 389 -4.86 -19.61 20.00
CA PHE A 389 -5.80 -19.82 21.10
C PHE A 389 -7.23 -19.99 20.55
N CYS A 390 -8.09 -20.68 21.36
CA CYS A 390 -9.50 -20.81 21.00
C CYS A 390 -10.15 -19.43 20.95
N GLU A 391 -10.81 -19.10 19.83
CA GLU A 391 -11.55 -17.85 19.69
C GLU A 391 -12.71 -17.72 20.69
N GLY A 392 -13.28 -16.52 20.82
CA GLY A 392 -14.43 -16.25 21.71
C GLY A 392 -14.06 -15.72 23.09
N PHE A 393 -12.80 -15.35 23.32
CA PHE A 393 -12.42 -14.62 24.52
C PHE A 393 -13.14 -13.26 24.55
N LEU A 394 -13.90 -13.00 25.63
CA LEU A 394 -14.73 -11.79 25.73
C LEU A 394 -15.54 -11.53 24.43
N ASP A 395 -16.24 -12.57 23.98
CA ASP A 395 -17.03 -12.61 22.74
C ASP A 395 -16.23 -12.36 21.44
N GLY A 396 -14.90 -12.51 21.51
CA GLY A 396 -14.01 -12.34 20.34
C GLY A 396 -13.78 -10.90 19.90
N ASN A 397 -14.44 -9.91 20.51
CA ASN A 397 -14.37 -8.51 20.05
C ASN A 397 -13.48 -7.62 20.93
N THR A 398 -12.73 -8.22 21.84
CA THR A 398 -11.85 -7.51 22.77
C THR A 398 -10.40 -7.93 22.56
N GLU A 399 -9.57 -6.97 22.20
CA GLU A 399 -8.13 -7.11 22.07
C GLU A 399 -7.45 -6.73 23.37
N ILE A 400 -6.47 -7.52 23.83
CA ILE A 400 -5.74 -7.23 25.07
C ILE A 400 -4.24 -7.37 24.85
N LEU A 401 -3.49 -6.33 25.23
CA LEU A 401 -2.04 -6.34 25.32
C LEU A 401 -1.63 -6.06 26.75
N PHE A 402 -0.89 -6.96 27.40
CA PHE A 402 -0.45 -6.75 28.78
C PHE A 402 0.95 -7.26 29.05
N LEU A 403 1.64 -6.56 29.93
CA LEU A 403 2.88 -7.00 30.57
C LEU A 403 2.61 -7.23 32.05
N GLU A 404 2.96 -8.42 32.52
CA GLU A 404 2.71 -8.86 33.90
C GLU A 404 3.18 -7.83 34.92
N ASP A 405 2.31 -7.46 35.87
CA ASP A 405 2.52 -6.48 36.97
C ASP A 405 2.96 -5.06 36.48
N LYS A 406 2.74 -4.69 35.26
CA LYS A 406 3.18 -3.40 34.72
C LYS A 406 2.03 -2.59 34.12
N PHE A 407 1.41 -3.10 33.08
CA PHE A 407 0.34 -2.42 32.37
C PHE A 407 -0.60 -3.40 31.69
N ALA A 408 -1.78 -2.92 31.34
CA ALA A 408 -2.70 -3.56 30.41
C ALA A 408 -3.29 -2.52 29.46
N VAL A 409 -3.40 -2.91 28.20
CA VAL A 409 -4.12 -2.20 27.14
C VAL A 409 -5.30 -3.05 26.74
N VAL A 410 -6.49 -2.47 26.71
CA VAL A 410 -7.72 -3.12 26.26
C VAL A 410 -8.28 -2.31 25.10
N CYS A 411 -8.63 -3.00 24.02
CA CYS A 411 -9.27 -2.38 22.86
C CYS A 411 -10.53 -3.17 22.50
N TYR A 412 -11.67 -2.48 22.49
CA TYR A 412 -12.96 -3.04 22.11
C TYR A 412 -13.25 -2.74 20.66
N HIS A 413 -13.50 -3.76 19.86
CA HIS A 413 -13.80 -3.66 18.43
C HIS A 413 -15.30 -3.55 18.25
N ALA A 414 -15.83 -2.31 18.34
CA ALA A 414 -17.26 -2.04 18.21
C ALA A 414 -17.69 -2.17 16.74
N LYS A 415 -18.72 -2.97 16.51
CA LYS A 415 -19.40 -3.14 15.23
C LYS A 415 -20.72 -2.37 15.30
N LEU A 416 -20.88 -1.39 14.42
CA LEU A 416 -22.04 -0.52 14.34
C LEU A 416 -22.59 -0.59 12.92
N SER A 417 -23.88 -0.75 12.76
CA SER A 417 -24.53 -0.84 11.44
C SER A 417 -24.36 0.42 10.57
N SER A 418 -24.12 1.57 11.21
CA SER A 418 -23.84 2.85 10.56
C SER A 418 -22.37 3.07 10.17
N TYR A 419 -21.46 2.12 10.50
CA TYR A 419 -20.04 2.23 10.22
C TYR A 419 -19.61 1.14 9.25
N PRO A 420 -18.87 1.48 8.18
CA PRO A 420 -18.44 0.49 7.17
C PRO A 420 -17.41 -0.50 7.71
N VAL A 421 -16.70 -0.14 8.79
CA VAL A 421 -15.68 -0.97 9.44
C VAL A 421 -15.79 -0.85 10.94
N THR A 422 -15.14 -1.75 11.67
CA THR A 422 -15.13 -1.71 13.13
C THR A 422 -14.53 -0.43 13.68
N LEU A 423 -15.09 0.04 14.79
CA LEU A 423 -14.64 1.19 15.56
C LEU A 423 -13.90 0.69 16.80
N PRO A 424 -12.55 0.67 16.77
CA PRO A 424 -11.78 0.26 17.94
C PRO A 424 -11.72 1.39 18.96
N ILE A 425 -12.10 1.09 20.20
CA ILE A 425 -12.11 2.01 21.34
C ILE A 425 -11.37 1.33 22.47
N GLY A 426 -10.39 1.99 23.07
CA GLY A 426 -9.61 1.34 24.09
C GLY A 426 -9.04 2.25 25.16
N PHE A 427 -8.45 1.62 26.14
CA PHE A 427 -7.70 2.29 27.20
C PHE A 427 -6.43 1.53 27.57
N MET A 428 -5.47 2.24 28.10
CA MET A 428 -4.28 1.69 28.76
C MET A 428 -4.36 2.03 30.25
N THR A 429 -4.00 1.09 31.09
CA THR A 429 -3.92 1.30 32.55
C THR A 429 -2.63 0.73 33.12
N THR A 430 -2.10 1.43 34.14
CA THR A 430 -1.00 0.98 35.01
C THR A 430 -1.47 0.75 36.44
N ASP A 431 -2.78 0.89 36.72
CA ASP A 431 -3.37 0.54 38.00
C ASP A 431 -3.25 -0.96 38.25
N ILE A 432 -2.46 -1.34 39.23
CA ILE A 432 -2.11 -2.74 39.52
C ILE A 432 -3.36 -3.61 39.79
N LYS A 433 -4.41 -3.07 40.38
CA LYS A 433 -5.65 -3.83 40.64
C LYS A 433 -6.38 -4.13 39.32
N LYS A 434 -6.53 -3.13 38.45
CA LYS A 434 -7.14 -3.30 37.11
C LYS A 434 -6.26 -4.21 36.26
N VAL A 435 -4.95 -3.98 36.23
CA VAL A 435 -3.97 -4.82 35.49
C VAL A 435 -4.10 -6.28 35.92
N ASN A 436 -4.06 -6.58 37.22
CA ASN A 436 -4.17 -7.95 37.73
C ASN A 436 -5.51 -8.61 37.43
N ASN A 437 -6.61 -7.85 37.44
CA ASN A 437 -7.93 -8.37 37.04
C ASN A 437 -7.93 -8.78 35.56
N ILE A 438 -7.44 -7.91 34.67
CA ILE A 438 -7.36 -8.17 33.23
C ILE A 438 -6.46 -9.38 32.95
N ILE A 439 -5.28 -9.46 33.56
CA ILE A 439 -4.36 -10.59 33.43
C ILE A 439 -5.02 -11.89 33.89
N ARG A 440 -5.73 -11.85 35.03
CA ARG A 440 -6.44 -13.02 35.56
C ARG A 440 -7.51 -13.52 34.60
N LEU A 441 -8.30 -12.61 33.99
CA LEU A 441 -9.31 -12.97 33.01
C LEU A 441 -8.68 -13.64 31.79
N ALA A 442 -7.62 -13.05 31.21
CA ALA A 442 -6.94 -13.61 30.06
C ALA A 442 -6.30 -14.98 30.35
N LYS A 443 -5.56 -15.10 31.44
CA LYS A 443 -4.92 -16.36 31.83
C LYS A 443 -5.92 -17.46 32.21
N ASN A 444 -7.00 -17.12 32.92
CA ASN A 444 -8.04 -18.08 33.23
C ASN A 444 -8.72 -18.60 31.96
N TYR A 445 -8.92 -17.73 30.95
CA TYR A 445 -9.46 -18.16 29.67
C TYR A 445 -8.49 -19.13 28.95
N LEU A 446 -7.24 -18.74 28.78
CA LEU A 446 -6.23 -19.57 28.11
C LEU A 446 -6.04 -20.94 28.78
N ASN A 447 -6.04 -20.97 30.12
CA ASN A 447 -5.86 -22.19 30.89
C ASN A 447 -7.16 -23.00 31.09
N SER A 448 -8.34 -22.47 30.69
CA SER A 448 -9.59 -23.21 30.81
C SER A 448 -9.67 -24.37 29.81
N ALA A 449 -10.38 -25.44 30.23
CA ALA A 449 -10.60 -26.60 29.37
C ALA A 449 -11.35 -26.21 28.09
N LEU A 450 -10.92 -26.78 26.96
CA LEU A 450 -11.59 -26.61 25.66
C LEU A 450 -12.96 -27.29 25.67
N PHE A 451 -13.05 -28.47 26.34
CA PHE A 451 -14.27 -29.28 26.50
C PHE A 451 -14.45 -29.62 27.98
N PRO A 452 -15.19 -28.80 28.75
CA PRO A 452 -15.33 -29.02 30.21
C PRO A 452 -16.06 -30.31 30.59
N ASP A 453 -16.82 -30.92 29.66
CA ASP A 453 -17.65 -32.09 29.91
C ASP A 453 -17.01 -33.43 29.51
N ARG A 454 -15.71 -33.47 29.20
CA ARG A 454 -14.97 -34.69 28.87
C ARG A 454 -14.09 -35.16 30.02
N ASP A 455 -13.89 -36.51 30.08
CA ASP A 455 -13.05 -37.17 31.09
C ASP A 455 -11.65 -36.54 31.21
N GLU A 456 -11.12 -36.53 32.45
CA GLU A 456 -9.92 -35.78 32.85
C GLU A 456 -8.64 -36.15 32.09
N ASP A 457 -8.57 -37.30 31.43
CA ASP A 457 -7.36 -37.81 30.75
C ASP A 457 -7.06 -37.10 29.41
N GLU A 458 -7.96 -36.21 28.86
CA GLU A 458 -7.79 -35.44 27.63
C GLU A 458 -8.11 -33.96 27.82
N ILE A 459 -7.76 -33.32 28.92
CA ILE A 459 -8.02 -31.90 29.14
C ILE A 459 -7.13 -31.08 28.21
N ARG A 460 -7.65 -30.74 27.04
CA ARG A 460 -7.03 -29.75 26.16
C ARG A 460 -7.41 -28.35 26.63
N GLN A 461 -6.41 -27.49 26.72
CA GLN A 461 -6.59 -26.09 27.09
C GLN A 461 -6.95 -25.25 25.87
N LYS A 462 -7.52 -24.06 26.09
CA LYS A 462 -7.79 -23.06 25.05
C LYS A 462 -6.51 -22.36 24.55
N ASP A 463 -5.41 -22.50 25.24
CA ASP A 463 -4.06 -22.16 24.74
C ASP A 463 -3.55 -23.30 23.86
N PHE A 464 -3.44 -23.06 22.56
CA PHE A 464 -2.98 -24.06 21.58
C PHE A 464 -1.45 -24.05 21.40
N GLY A 465 -0.74 -23.19 22.13
CA GLY A 465 0.70 -23.07 22.03
C GLY A 465 1.16 -22.39 20.72
N LEU A 466 2.41 -22.68 20.33
CA LEU A 466 2.99 -22.15 19.10
C LEU A 466 2.21 -22.59 17.87
N LEU A 467 1.98 -21.67 16.93
CA LEU A 467 1.33 -21.99 15.64
C LEU A 467 2.15 -22.95 14.81
N LYS A 468 3.47 -22.82 14.88
CA LYS A 468 4.43 -23.74 14.26
C LYS A 468 5.35 -24.26 15.33
N PRO A 469 5.14 -25.48 15.80
CA PRO A 469 5.95 -26.11 16.85
C PRO A 469 7.39 -26.42 16.39
#